data_ab29aa26d916b29a47c28e33b0deda1c
#
_entry.id   ab29aa26d916b29a47c28e33b0deda1c
#
_cell.length_a   1.000
_cell.length_b   1.000
_cell.length_c   1.000
_cell.angle_alpha   90.00
_cell.angle_beta   90.00
_cell.angle_gamma   90.00
#
_symmetry.space_group_name_H-M   'P 1'
#
loop_
_entity.id
_entity.type
_entity.pdbx_description
1 polymer ?
#
loop_
_entity_poly.entity_id
_entity_poly.type
_entity_poly.pdbx_seq_one_letter_code
_entity_poly.pdbx_strand_id
1 'polypeptide(L)'
;HSVYPDAITIAEEVSGMPGLAAPIEDGGFGFDYRLSMNIPDFWTKLITDHPDEEWSPGAIWYELTNRREDEKTISYAESHDQALVGDKTLISRRADADMYWHMSRSSRTLITDRAIALDKLIRLATATTMNGGYLNFMGNEFGHPEWIDFPREGNGWSYHYARRQWSLADNADLLYHDLQEFDRAMVRFIDSVKAFHSLPIEQYHIH
;
A
#
# COMPACT_ATOMS: atom_id res chain seq x y z
N HIS A 1 -11.04 -21.54 11.80
CA HIS A 1 -10.77 -22.73 10.96
C HIS A 1 -11.67 -23.93 11.29
N SER A 2 -12.19 -24.06 12.52
CA SER A 2 -13.10 -25.18 12.86
C SER A 2 -14.40 -25.20 12.05
N VAL A 3 -14.88 -24.03 11.59
CA VAL A 3 -16.11 -23.89 10.79
C VAL A 3 -15.78 -23.92 9.28
N TYR A 4 -14.72 -23.25 8.87
CA TYR A 4 -14.25 -23.21 7.49
C TYR A 4 -12.71 -23.29 7.46
N PRO A 5 -12.14 -24.45 7.14
CA PRO A 5 -10.69 -24.67 7.23
C PRO A 5 -9.85 -23.78 6.32
N ASP A 6 -10.38 -23.39 5.15
CA ASP A 6 -9.67 -22.57 4.17
C ASP A 6 -9.83 -21.05 4.42
N ALA A 7 -10.50 -20.64 5.49
CA ALA A 7 -10.60 -19.22 5.84
C ALA A 7 -9.23 -18.66 6.20
N ILE A 8 -8.92 -17.46 5.67
CA ILE A 8 -7.74 -16.69 6.05
C ILE A 8 -8.15 -15.65 7.07
N THR A 9 -7.42 -15.58 8.17
CA THR A 9 -7.64 -14.62 9.25
C THR A 9 -6.47 -13.66 9.34
N ILE A 10 -6.76 -12.35 9.34
CA ILE A 10 -5.74 -11.29 9.37
C ILE A 10 -6.02 -10.40 10.57
N ALA A 11 -5.05 -10.30 11.49
CA ALA A 11 -5.15 -9.42 12.64
C ALA A 11 -4.80 -7.98 12.26
N GLU A 12 -5.69 -7.05 12.60
CA GLU A 12 -5.44 -5.61 12.53
C GLU A 12 -5.24 -5.09 13.96
N GLU A 13 -3.99 -4.73 14.28
CA GLU A 13 -3.63 -4.34 15.65
C GLU A 13 -2.35 -3.49 15.62
N VAL A 14 -2.41 -2.31 16.25
CA VAL A 14 -1.38 -1.26 16.16
C VAL A 14 -0.34 -1.30 17.29
N SER A 15 -0.62 -1.98 18.42
CA SER A 15 0.27 -1.95 19.59
C SER A 15 1.58 -2.72 19.40
N GLY A 16 1.71 -3.49 18.31
CA GLY A 16 2.86 -4.36 18.10
C GLY A 16 2.89 -5.58 19.03
N MET A 17 1.75 -5.97 19.60
CA MET A 17 1.60 -7.13 20.47
C MET A 17 2.19 -8.39 19.81
N PRO A 18 3.09 -9.13 20.47
CA PRO A 18 3.67 -10.36 19.92
C PRO A 18 2.65 -11.50 19.89
N GLY A 19 2.86 -12.44 18.96
CA GLY A 19 2.12 -13.71 18.92
C GLY A 19 0.76 -13.64 18.24
N LEU A 20 0.35 -12.53 17.62
CA LEU A 20 -0.94 -12.45 16.94
C LEU A 20 -1.05 -13.47 15.80
N ALA A 21 -0.03 -13.56 14.96
CA ALA A 21 0.04 -14.49 13.84
C ALA A 21 0.95 -15.70 14.13
N ALA A 22 1.20 -15.98 15.40
CA ALA A 22 1.87 -17.20 15.84
C ALA A 22 0.86 -18.31 16.15
N PRO A 23 1.23 -19.60 15.98
CA PRO A 23 0.37 -20.74 16.29
C PRO A 23 -0.09 -20.77 17.74
N ILE A 24 -1.28 -21.29 17.98
CA ILE A 24 -1.83 -21.42 19.37
C ILE A 24 -0.97 -22.37 20.21
N GLU A 25 -0.46 -23.44 19.61
CA GLU A 25 0.45 -24.40 20.26
C GLU A 25 1.75 -23.77 20.73
N ASP A 26 2.20 -22.70 20.11
CA ASP A 26 3.37 -21.90 20.48
C ASP A 26 3.04 -20.71 21.41
N GLY A 27 1.80 -20.67 21.90
CA GLY A 27 1.31 -19.61 22.78
C GLY A 27 0.82 -18.36 22.07
N GLY A 28 0.64 -18.41 20.75
CA GLY A 28 0.09 -17.33 19.95
C GLY A 28 -1.44 -17.29 19.92
N PHE A 29 -1.99 -16.33 19.19
CA PHE A 29 -3.43 -16.14 19.04
C PHE A 29 -4.02 -16.90 17.86
N GLY A 30 -3.20 -17.43 16.96
CA GLY A 30 -3.60 -18.29 15.86
C GLY A 30 -4.24 -17.58 14.66
N PHE A 31 -3.98 -16.28 14.47
CA PHE A 31 -4.25 -15.63 13.19
C PHE A 31 -3.26 -16.13 12.15
N ASP A 32 -3.68 -16.19 10.88
CA ASP A 32 -2.80 -16.60 9.78
C ASP A 32 -1.78 -15.51 9.44
N TYR A 33 -2.21 -14.25 9.56
CA TYR A 33 -1.40 -13.05 9.27
C TYR A 33 -1.72 -11.91 10.22
N ARG A 34 -0.83 -10.92 10.25
CA ARG A 34 -1.09 -9.60 10.83
C ARG A 34 -0.79 -8.50 9.82
N LEU A 35 -1.43 -7.33 9.93
CA LEU A 35 -1.09 -6.15 9.14
C LEU A 35 0.21 -5.53 9.61
N SER A 36 1.09 -5.15 8.67
CA SER A 36 2.32 -4.38 8.93
C SER A 36 2.00 -2.89 9.03
N MET A 37 1.36 -2.47 10.13
CA MET A 37 0.84 -1.11 10.29
C MET A 37 1.93 -0.03 10.40
N ASN A 38 3.18 -0.40 10.65
CA ASN A 38 4.34 0.51 10.63
C ASN A 38 4.68 1.01 9.21
N ILE A 39 4.43 0.21 8.18
CA ILE A 39 4.84 0.53 6.81
C ILE A 39 4.12 1.76 6.22
N PRO A 40 2.78 1.87 6.27
CA PRO A 40 2.11 3.06 5.77
C PRO A 40 2.47 4.33 6.54
N ASP A 41 2.68 4.25 7.84
CA ASP A 41 3.13 5.38 8.65
C ASP A 41 4.54 5.83 8.25
N PHE A 42 5.43 4.87 8.03
CA PHE A 42 6.78 5.14 7.52
C PHE A 42 6.74 5.86 6.17
N TRP A 43 5.98 5.35 5.18
CA TRP A 43 5.88 5.97 3.87
C TRP A 43 5.28 7.37 3.95
N THR A 44 4.20 7.54 4.71
CA THR A 44 3.58 8.86 4.90
C THR A 44 4.57 9.85 5.48
N LYS A 45 5.32 9.47 6.52
CA LYS A 45 6.33 10.31 7.15
C LYS A 45 7.48 10.61 6.20
N LEU A 46 8.01 9.61 5.52
CA LEU A 46 9.12 9.78 4.58
C LEU A 46 8.76 10.78 3.46
N ILE A 47 7.57 10.65 2.87
CA ILE A 47 7.08 11.53 1.81
C ILE A 47 6.87 12.96 2.32
N THR A 48 6.38 13.11 3.55
CA THR A 48 6.05 14.42 4.11
C THR A 48 7.29 15.19 4.56
N ASP A 49 8.22 14.49 5.21
CA ASP A 49 9.33 15.12 5.93
C ASP A 49 10.62 15.25 5.08
N HIS A 50 10.76 14.43 4.03
CA HIS A 50 12.00 14.35 3.26
C HIS A 50 11.77 14.46 1.74
N PRO A 51 12.59 15.25 1.03
CA PRO A 51 12.65 15.18 -0.41
C PRO A 51 13.22 13.83 -0.85
N ASP A 52 12.74 13.31 -1.98
CA ASP A 52 13.10 11.95 -2.42
C ASP A 52 14.58 11.77 -2.80
N GLU A 53 15.30 12.86 -3.08
CA GLU A 53 16.76 12.85 -3.26
C GLU A 53 17.53 12.46 -2.00
N GLU A 54 16.92 12.60 -0.83
CA GLU A 54 17.52 12.28 0.48
C GLU A 54 17.10 10.88 0.99
N TRP A 55 16.27 10.16 0.25
CA TRP A 55 15.81 8.85 0.69
C TRP A 55 16.96 7.85 0.74
N SER A 56 17.09 7.17 1.86
CA SER A 56 18.09 6.14 2.08
C SER A 56 17.50 4.75 1.73
N PRO A 57 18.04 4.05 0.70
CA PRO A 57 17.60 2.69 0.38
C PRO A 57 17.76 1.72 1.56
N GLY A 58 18.83 1.88 2.36
CA GLY A 58 19.04 1.06 3.56
C GLY A 58 18.01 1.29 4.65
N ALA A 59 17.59 2.54 4.87
CA ALA A 59 16.53 2.86 5.82
C ALA A 59 15.17 2.32 5.35
N ILE A 60 14.87 2.47 4.05
CA ILE A 60 13.66 1.92 3.44
C ILE A 60 13.65 0.40 3.59
N TRP A 61 14.74 -0.29 3.25
CA TRP A 61 14.86 -1.72 3.42
C TRP A 61 14.61 -2.14 4.87
N TYR A 62 15.26 -1.48 5.82
CA TYR A 62 15.09 -1.79 7.26
C TYR A 62 13.63 -1.69 7.67
N GLU A 63 12.95 -0.60 7.36
CA GLU A 63 11.54 -0.41 7.76
C GLU A 63 10.58 -1.40 7.10
N LEU A 64 10.79 -1.71 5.81
CA LEU A 64 9.96 -2.67 5.09
C LEU A 64 10.16 -4.11 5.54
N THR A 65 11.31 -4.41 6.16
CA THR A 65 11.67 -5.76 6.61
C THR A 65 11.72 -5.90 8.14
N ASN A 66 11.49 -4.81 8.88
CA ASN A 66 11.44 -4.81 10.34
C ASN A 66 10.14 -5.46 10.84
N ARG A 67 10.20 -6.76 11.00
CA ARG A 67 9.08 -7.62 11.43
C ARG A 67 9.59 -8.79 12.25
N ARG A 68 8.68 -9.47 12.96
CA ARG A 68 8.99 -10.69 13.70
C ARG A 68 9.18 -11.85 12.72
N GLU A 69 10.16 -12.71 12.98
CA GLU A 69 10.46 -13.89 12.15
C GLU A 69 9.37 -14.97 12.27
N ASP A 70 8.74 -15.06 13.42
CA ASP A 70 7.71 -16.05 13.77
C ASP A 70 6.29 -15.67 13.35
N GLU A 71 6.10 -14.46 12.78
CA GLU A 71 4.79 -13.97 12.35
C GLU A 71 4.78 -13.62 10.86
N LYS A 72 3.77 -14.11 10.14
CA LYS A 72 3.52 -13.70 8.76
C LYS A 72 2.78 -12.36 8.73
N THR A 73 3.21 -11.46 7.86
CA THR A 73 2.63 -10.13 7.74
C THR A 73 2.04 -9.86 6.36
N ILE A 74 0.99 -9.05 6.34
CA ILE A 74 0.48 -8.43 5.11
C ILE A 74 1.05 -7.02 5.04
N SER A 75 1.89 -6.79 4.04
CA SER A 75 2.53 -5.49 3.80
C SER A 75 1.66 -4.61 2.91
N TYR A 76 1.65 -3.31 3.15
CA TYR A 76 0.90 -2.34 2.34
C TYR A 76 1.50 -0.95 2.45
N ALA A 77 1.41 -0.18 1.38
CA ALA A 77 1.92 1.20 1.37
C ALA A 77 0.91 2.19 1.97
N GLU A 78 -0.36 1.98 1.67
CA GLU A 78 -1.49 2.74 2.22
C GLU A 78 -2.77 1.89 2.18
N SER A 79 -3.72 2.21 3.06
CA SER A 79 -5.07 1.67 3.08
C SER A 79 -6.10 2.80 3.06
N HIS A 80 -7.34 2.53 3.47
CA HIS A 80 -8.34 3.58 3.67
C HIS A 80 -7.96 4.56 4.80
N ASP A 81 -7.19 4.11 5.79
CA ASP A 81 -6.87 4.92 6.97
C ASP A 81 -6.02 6.16 6.66
N GLN A 82 -5.08 6.05 5.73
CA GLN A 82 -4.18 7.15 5.38
C GLN A 82 -4.86 8.28 4.60
N ALA A 83 -6.03 8.01 4.04
CA ALA A 83 -6.78 8.97 3.23
C ALA A 83 -8.18 9.28 3.81
N LEU A 84 -8.42 9.01 5.10
CA LEU A 84 -9.68 9.36 5.76
C LEU A 84 -9.85 10.87 5.86
N VAL A 85 -11.07 11.28 5.78
CA VAL A 85 -11.65 12.64 5.80
C VAL A 85 -10.65 13.78 6.01
N GLY A 86 -10.33 14.46 4.91
CA GLY A 86 -9.43 15.64 4.93
C GLY A 86 -7.95 15.33 4.83
N ASP A 87 -7.59 14.05 4.79
CA ASP A 87 -6.22 13.63 4.53
C ASP A 87 -6.01 13.23 3.06
N LYS A 88 -4.79 12.88 2.67
CA LYS A 88 -4.37 12.66 1.28
C LYS A 88 -3.77 11.26 1.12
N THR A 89 -4.05 10.64 -0.03
CA THR A 89 -3.31 9.47 -0.51
C THR A 89 -1.84 9.78 -0.74
N LEU A 90 -0.98 8.76 -0.78
CA LEU A 90 0.47 8.94 -1.01
C LEU A 90 0.75 9.73 -2.29
N ILE A 91 0.10 9.38 -3.40
CA ILE A 91 0.29 10.08 -4.66
C ILE A 91 -0.21 11.52 -4.59
N SER A 92 -1.34 11.78 -3.89
CA SER A 92 -1.88 13.14 -3.72
C SER A 92 -0.97 14.02 -2.88
N ARG A 93 -0.26 13.47 -1.91
CA ARG A 93 0.75 14.22 -1.13
C ARG A 93 1.91 14.71 -2.00
N ARG A 94 2.25 13.96 -3.06
CA ARG A 94 3.37 14.31 -3.97
C ARG A 94 2.92 15.17 -5.13
N ALA A 95 1.77 14.91 -5.73
CA ALA A 95 1.26 15.65 -6.88
C ALA A 95 0.45 16.90 -6.49
N ASP A 96 -0.09 16.93 -5.28
CA ASP A 96 -0.92 18.00 -4.71
C ASP A 96 -1.99 18.50 -5.71
N ALA A 97 -2.07 19.78 -5.99
CA ALA A 97 -3.03 20.38 -6.91
C ALA A 97 -2.90 19.86 -8.35
N ASP A 98 -1.72 19.42 -8.77
CA ASP A 98 -1.49 18.88 -10.11
C ASP A 98 -2.33 17.61 -10.40
N MET A 99 -2.72 16.86 -9.37
CA MET A 99 -3.63 15.72 -9.53
C MET A 99 -4.97 16.09 -10.18
N TYR A 100 -5.45 17.30 -9.96
CA TYR A 100 -6.76 17.72 -10.49
C TYR A 100 -6.68 18.29 -11.90
N TRP A 101 -5.50 18.78 -12.32
CA TRP A 101 -5.37 19.55 -13.56
C TRP A 101 -4.43 18.90 -14.58
N HIS A 102 -3.51 18.05 -14.11
CA HIS A 102 -2.37 17.59 -14.91
C HIS A 102 -2.23 16.07 -15.00
N MET A 103 -3.33 15.34 -14.77
CA MET A 103 -3.35 13.88 -14.89
C MET A 103 -3.80 13.38 -16.27
N SER A 104 -3.83 14.23 -17.29
CA SER A 104 -3.97 13.78 -18.68
C SER A 104 -2.61 13.70 -19.38
N ARG A 105 -2.51 12.83 -20.38
CA ARG A 105 -1.28 12.68 -21.19
C ARG A 105 -0.85 13.99 -21.87
N SER A 106 -1.82 14.83 -22.23
CA SER A 106 -1.57 16.11 -22.90
C SER A 106 -1.21 17.26 -21.96
N SER A 107 -1.53 17.12 -20.66
CA SER A 107 -1.31 18.19 -19.67
C SER A 107 -0.29 17.82 -18.58
N ARG A 108 0.36 16.66 -18.69
CA ARG A 108 1.30 16.15 -17.69
C ARG A 108 2.45 17.12 -17.41
N THR A 109 2.91 17.15 -16.18
CA THR A 109 4.02 17.98 -15.69
C THR A 109 5.12 17.11 -15.09
N LEU A 110 6.29 17.70 -14.82
CA LEU A 110 7.35 17.03 -14.07
C LEU A 110 6.88 16.61 -12.67
N ILE A 111 5.96 17.37 -12.06
CA ILE A 111 5.41 17.07 -10.74
C ILE A 111 4.58 15.78 -10.81
N THR A 112 3.66 15.68 -11.77
CA THR A 112 2.85 14.47 -11.94
C THR A 112 3.69 13.27 -12.34
N ASP A 113 4.67 13.44 -13.22
CA ASP A 113 5.58 12.38 -13.63
C ASP A 113 6.40 11.83 -12.45
N ARG A 114 6.95 12.72 -11.63
CA ARG A 114 7.72 12.36 -10.44
C ARG A 114 6.83 11.68 -9.39
N ALA A 115 5.64 12.22 -9.13
CA ALA A 115 4.70 11.64 -8.19
C ALA A 115 4.32 10.21 -8.58
N ILE A 116 4.02 9.96 -9.87
CA ILE A 116 3.71 8.65 -10.41
C ILE A 116 4.91 7.69 -10.30
N ALA A 117 6.12 8.17 -10.61
CA ALA A 117 7.32 7.34 -10.51
C ALA A 117 7.60 6.90 -9.07
N LEU A 118 7.43 7.81 -8.10
CA LEU A 118 7.61 7.51 -6.68
C LEU A 118 6.51 6.59 -6.14
N ASP A 119 5.27 6.78 -6.54
CA ASP A 119 4.17 5.89 -6.18
C ASP A 119 4.44 4.45 -6.65
N LYS A 120 4.87 4.28 -7.90
CA LYS A 120 5.27 2.99 -8.45
C LYS A 120 6.42 2.36 -7.66
N LEU A 121 7.45 3.14 -7.31
CA LEU A 121 8.60 2.69 -6.53
C LEU A 121 8.15 2.23 -5.13
N ILE A 122 7.37 3.04 -4.42
CA ILE A 122 6.84 2.73 -3.09
C ILE A 122 6.08 1.42 -3.10
N ARG A 123 5.16 1.27 -4.03
CA ARG A 123 4.30 0.07 -4.14
C ARG A 123 5.12 -1.17 -4.49
N LEU A 124 6.04 -1.06 -5.46
CA LEU A 124 6.91 -2.17 -5.85
C LEU A 124 7.82 -2.60 -4.70
N ALA A 125 8.48 -1.64 -4.02
CA ALA A 125 9.35 -1.94 -2.89
C ALA A 125 8.58 -2.63 -1.76
N THR A 126 7.38 -2.13 -1.42
CA THR A 126 6.53 -2.71 -0.38
C THR A 126 6.09 -4.13 -0.75
N ALA A 127 5.67 -4.35 -1.98
CA ALA A 127 5.17 -5.65 -2.43
C ALA A 127 6.30 -6.68 -2.58
N THR A 128 7.51 -6.28 -2.98
CA THR A 128 8.64 -7.20 -3.17
C THR A 128 9.38 -7.56 -1.87
N THR A 129 9.11 -6.84 -0.76
CA THR A 129 9.68 -7.12 0.56
C THR A 129 8.72 -7.83 1.52
N MET A 130 7.53 -8.21 1.06
CA MET A 130 6.53 -8.93 1.86
C MET A 130 7.04 -10.32 2.30
N ASN A 131 6.47 -10.85 3.39
CA ASN A 131 6.70 -12.24 3.81
C ASN A 131 5.43 -13.08 3.96
N GLY A 132 4.27 -12.53 3.60
CA GLY A 132 2.99 -13.21 3.69
C GLY A 132 2.05 -12.79 2.57
N GLY A 133 1.90 -11.49 2.37
CA GLY A 133 1.07 -10.96 1.32
C GLY A 133 1.15 -9.45 1.19
N TYR A 134 0.53 -8.94 0.15
CA TYR A 134 0.43 -7.51 -0.15
C TYR A 134 -1.03 -7.09 -0.20
N LEU A 135 -1.37 -6.03 0.52
CA LEU A 135 -2.70 -5.43 0.50
C LEU A 135 -2.67 -4.16 -0.35
N ASN A 136 -3.65 -4.02 -1.21
CA ASN A 136 -3.96 -2.79 -1.90
C ASN A 136 -5.42 -2.40 -1.60
N PHE A 137 -5.64 -1.19 -1.10
CA PHE A 137 -6.99 -0.69 -0.94
C PHE A 137 -7.54 -0.23 -2.28
N MET A 138 -8.80 -0.58 -2.57
CA MET A 138 -9.45 -0.31 -3.86
C MET A 138 -9.34 1.18 -4.25
N GLY A 139 -8.81 1.43 -5.43
CA GLY A 139 -8.57 2.77 -5.97
C GLY A 139 -7.11 3.23 -5.86
N ASN A 140 -6.34 2.72 -4.88
CA ASN A 140 -4.94 3.11 -4.75
C ASN A 140 -4.08 2.57 -5.90
N GLU A 141 -4.49 1.44 -6.50
CA GLU A 141 -3.83 0.83 -7.66
C GLU A 141 -3.76 1.76 -8.88
N PHE A 142 -4.69 2.69 -9.00
CA PHE A 142 -4.65 3.69 -10.07
C PHE A 142 -4.50 5.13 -9.56
N GLY A 143 -4.25 5.33 -8.25
CA GLY A 143 -4.03 6.64 -7.66
C GLY A 143 -5.30 7.49 -7.60
N HIS A 144 -6.44 6.92 -7.19
CA HIS A 144 -7.71 7.64 -7.06
C HIS A 144 -7.51 8.96 -6.29
N PRO A 145 -7.96 10.12 -6.81
CA PRO A 145 -7.53 11.44 -6.33
C PRO A 145 -8.26 11.93 -5.07
N GLU A 146 -9.33 11.26 -4.65
CA GLU A 146 -10.18 11.74 -3.56
C GLU A 146 -9.92 10.98 -2.26
N TRP A 147 -10.08 11.68 -1.14
CA TRP A 147 -10.11 11.07 0.19
C TRP A 147 -11.28 10.09 0.34
N ILE A 148 -11.31 9.39 1.48
CA ILE A 148 -12.35 8.43 1.81
C ILE A 148 -13.21 9.00 2.94
N ASP A 149 -14.52 9.05 2.75
CA ASP A 149 -15.49 9.39 3.79
C ASP A 149 -16.67 8.41 3.72
N PHE A 150 -16.73 7.53 4.71
CA PHE A 150 -17.78 6.53 4.78
C PHE A 150 -19.13 7.14 5.17
N PRO A 151 -20.27 6.53 4.77
CA PRO A 151 -21.60 6.96 5.18
C PRO A 151 -21.71 7.07 6.70
N ARG A 152 -22.06 8.24 7.20
CA ARG A 152 -22.26 8.54 8.62
C ARG A 152 -23.24 9.69 8.80
N GLU A 153 -23.75 9.90 10.00
CA GLU A 153 -24.71 10.97 10.30
C GLU A 153 -24.18 12.34 9.86
N GLY A 154 -22.91 12.65 10.16
CA GLY A 154 -22.29 13.95 9.86
C GLY A 154 -22.16 14.29 8.36
N ASN A 155 -22.32 13.33 7.45
CA ASN A 155 -22.36 13.58 6.01
C ASN A 155 -23.70 13.19 5.34
N GLY A 156 -24.77 13.07 6.14
CA GLY A 156 -26.09 12.69 5.65
C GLY A 156 -26.15 11.30 5.04
N TRP A 157 -25.34 10.38 5.54
CA TRP A 157 -25.23 8.99 5.06
C TRP A 157 -24.78 8.90 3.60
N SER A 158 -24.06 9.91 3.10
CA SER A 158 -23.55 9.94 1.75
C SER A 158 -22.40 8.95 1.56
N TYR A 159 -22.42 8.22 0.45
CA TYR A 159 -21.32 7.35 0.00
C TYR A 159 -20.52 7.96 -1.16
N HIS A 160 -20.69 9.25 -1.41
CA HIS A 160 -20.04 9.94 -2.54
C HIS A 160 -18.52 9.74 -2.53
N TYR A 161 -17.87 9.92 -1.39
CA TYR A 161 -16.42 9.73 -1.21
C TYR A 161 -16.01 8.32 -0.76
N ALA A 162 -16.97 7.42 -0.54
CA ALA A 162 -16.66 6.01 -0.27
C ALA A 162 -16.50 5.18 -1.56
N ARG A 163 -17.12 5.62 -2.67
CA ARG A 163 -17.02 4.96 -3.96
C ARG A 163 -15.75 5.37 -4.71
N ARG A 164 -15.32 4.51 -5.65
CA ARG A 164 -14.20 4.79 -6.53
C ARG A 164 -14.69 5.14 -7.95
N GLN A 165 -13.98 6.04 -8.62
CA GLN A 165 -14.26 6.48 -9.98
C GLN A 165 -13.44 5.64 -10.96
N TRP A 166 -13.88 4.41 -11.22
CA TRP A 166 -13.20 3.46 -12.13
C TRP A 166 -13.00 3.99 -13.54
N SER A 167 -13.86 4.88 -13.99
CA SER A 167 -13.73 5.55 -15.30
C SER A 167 -12.42 6.34 -15.46
N LEU A 168 -11.76 6.74 -14.37
CA LEU A 168 -10.43 7.35 -14.43
C LEU A 168 -9.37 6.34 -14.87
N ALA A 169 -9.43 5.13 -14.34
CA ALA A 169 -8.53 4.05 -14.69
C ALA A 169 -8.81 3.47 -16.09
N ASP A 170 -10.07 3.47 -16.51
CA ASP A 170 -10.47 2.95 -17.82
C ASP A 170 -10.13 3.90 -18.98
N ASN A 171 -9.89 5.17 -18.70
CA ASN A 171 -9.60 6.17 -19.72
C ASN A 171 -8.10 6.20 -20.07
N ALA A 172 -7.76 5.70 -21.27
CA ALA A 172 -6.40 5.63 -21.77
C ALA A 172 -5.71 6.99 -21.97
N ASP A 173 -6.45 8.10 -22.00
CA ASP A 173 -5.89 9.45 -22.10
C ASP A 173 -5.44 10.02 -20.76
N LEU A 174 -5.74 9.31 -19.66
CA LEU A 174 -5.39 9.71 -18.30
C LEU A 174 -4.21 8.90 -17.74
N LEU A 175 -3.41 9.52 -16.89
CA LEU A 175 -2.27 8.90 -16.24
C LEU A 175 -2.69 7.87 -15.16
N TYR A 176 -3.91 7.95 -14.66
CA TYR A 176 -4.52 6.92 -13.80
C TYR A 176 -4.53 5.54 -14.47
N HIS A 177 -4.78 5.51 -15.79
CA HIS A 177 -4.69 4.28 -16.58
C HIS A 177 -3.28 3.66 -16.53
N ASP A 178 -2.24 4.48 -16.64
CA ASP A 178 -0.86 3.99 -16.60
C ASP A 178 -0.47 3.43 -15.21
N LEU A 179 -1.03 3.99 -14.14
CA LEU A 179 -0.85 3.44 -12.79
C LEU A 179 -1.53 2.08 -12.65
N GLN A 180 -2.75 1.93 -13.15
CA GLN A 180 -3.45 0.65 -13.13
C GLN A 180 -2.74 -0.43 -13.95
N GLU A 181 -2.21 -0.08 -15.14
CA GLU A 181 -1.44 -1.02 -15.96
C GLU A 181 -0.12 -1.42 -15.26
N PHE A 182 0.52 -0.47 -14.58
CA PHE A 182 1.68 -0.78 -13.76
C PHE A 182 1.33 -1.75 -12.63
N ASP A 183 0.25 -1.50 -11.89
CA ASP A 183 -0.19 -2.38 -10.81
C ASP A 183 -0.45 -3.80 -11.30
N ARG A 184 -1.17 -3.93 -12.39
CA ARG A 184 -1.43 -5.23 -13.04
C ARG A 184 -0.13 -5.94 -13.43
N ALA A 185 0.83 -5.20 -13.96
CA ALA A 185 2.13 -5.75 -14.34
C ALA A 185 2.96 -6.15 -13.11
N MET A 186 2.93 -5.33 -12.05
CA MET A 186 3.62 -5.58 -10.78
C MET A 186 3.10 -6.85 -10.11
N VAL A 187 1.78 -6.99 -9.97
CA VAL A 187 1.17 -8.17 -9.35
C VAL A 187 1.52 -9.44 -10.13
N ARG A 188 1.42 -9.41 -11.46
CA ARG A 188 1.80 -10.56 -12.32
C ARG A 188 3.30 -10.90 -12.20
N PHE A 189 4.14 -9.89 -12.13
CA PHE A 189 5.58 -10.09 -11.95
C PHE A 189 5.87 -10.77 -10.61
N ILE A 190 5.31 -10.26 -9.52
CA ILE A 190 5.49 -10.83 -8.19
C ILE A 190 4.97 -12.27 -8.13
N ASP A 191 3.81 -12.55 -8.70
CA ASP A 191 3.24 -13.90 -8.76
C ASP A 191 4.12 -14.87 -9.56
N SER A 192 4.78 -14.37 -10.61
CA SER A 192 5.68 -15.19 -11.46
C SER A 192 7.02 -15.53 -10.81
N VAL A 193 7.44 -14.78 -9.78
CA VAL A 193 8.77 -14.92 -9.14
C VAL A 193 8.63 -15.56 -7.77
N LYS A 194 8.84 -16.88 -7.70
CA LYS A 194 8.75 -17.65 -6.44
C LYS A 194 9.62 -17.11 -5.31
N ALA A 195 10.71 -16.42 -5.61
CA ALA A 195 11.61 -15.84 -4.64
C ALA A 195 10.90 -14.87 -3.67
N PHE A 196 9.93 -14.09 -4.13
CA PHE A 196 9.18 -13.16 -3.29
C PHE A 196 8.26 -13.83 -2.27
N HIS A 197 8.01 -15.14 -2.42
CA HIS A 197 7.10 -15.88 -1.55
C HIS A 197 7.82 -16.77 -0.52
N SER A 198 9.12 -16.99 -0.66
CA SER A 198 9.81 -18.05 0.09
C SER A 198 11.24 -17.79 0.53
N LEU A 199 11.88 -16.70 0.11
CA LEU A 199 13.27 -16.45 0.49
C LEU A 199 13.38 -15.85 1.88
N PRO A 200 14.30 -16.37 2.75
CA PRO A 200 14.70 -15.69 3.97
C PRO A 200 15.27 -14.29 3.67
N ILE A 201 15.11 -13.39 4.63
CA ILE A 201 15.52 -11.99 4.47
C ILE A 201 17.04 -11.84 4.24
N GLU A 202 17.84 -12.76 4.77
CA GLU A 202 19.30 -12.79 4.63
C GLU A 202 19.77 -13.03 3.18
N GLN A 203 18.87 -13.48 2.31
CA GLN A 203 19.18 -13.73 0.90
C GLN A 203 18.95 -12.52 -0.02
N TYR A 204 18.48 -11.41 0.54
CA TYR A 204 18.37 -10.15 -0.21
C TYR A 204 19.67 -9.36 -0.12
N HIS A 205 20.02 -8.70 -1.24
CA HIS A 205 21.19 -7.82 -1.32
C HIS A 205 20.71 -6.41 -1.72
N ILE A 206 21.22 -5.41 -0.98
CA ILE A 206 20.97 -4.00 -1.24
C ILE A 206 22.23 -3.39 -1.84
N HIS A 207 22.11 -2.80 -3.02
CA HIS A 207 23.19 -2.12 -3.72
C HIS A 207 22.88 -0.64 -3.89
#